data_c2a6774ea5929d59c226f5b3ced83d34
#
_entry.id   c2a6774ea5929d59c226f5b3ced83d34
#
_cell.length_a   1.000
_cell.length_b   1.000
_cell.length_c   1.000
_cell.angle_alpha   90.00
_cell.angle_beta   90.00
_cell.angle_gamma   90.00
#
_symmetry.space_group_name_H-M   'P 1'
#
loop_
_entity.id
_entity.type
_entity.pdbx_description
1 polymer ?
#
loop_
_entity_poly.entity_id
_entity_poly.type
_entity_poly.pdbx_seq_one_letter_code
_entity_poly.pdbx_strand_id
1 'polypeptide(L)'
;VFIPSGRNPRVASSINPFVASSINPRVASSLNPRIASSKNPFIASSLNPRVASSINPKVASNLNYRVASGINPAVSSSLNPRVASSINPNISSNIPGLFTFNLDLDPTGFTVQANDRVSLLFTPGCDFTGVLITARNDFRNEFDLSNEWIGYWVHARDDIWLRYDLSNEWVGFTS
;
A
#
# COMPACT_ATOMS: atom_id res chain seq x y z
N VAL A 1 16.64 -3.49 7.27
CA VAL A 1 16.10 -3.11 5.95
C VAL A 1 17.02 -2.11 5.28
N PHE A 2 17.52 -2.44 4.13
CA PHE A 2 18.29 -1.52 3.30
C PHE A 2 17.34 -0.72 2.39
N ILE A 3 17.29 0.60 2.58
CA ILE A 3 16.51 1.49 1.74
C ILE A 3 17.49 2.35 0.93
N PRO A 4 17.47 2.24 -0.41
CA PRO A 4 18.31 3.08 -1.26
C PRO A 4 18.08 4.57 -0.99
N SER A 5 19.12 5.39 -1.08
CA SER A 5 19.03 6.83 -0.76
C SER A 5 17.95 7.58 -1.56
N GLY A 6 17.76 7.19 -2.83
CA GLY A 6 16.71 7.76 -3.69
C GLY A 6 15.29 7.38 -3.29
N ARG A 7 15.12 6.37 -2.42
CA ARG A 7 13.83 5.90 -1.88
C ARG A 7 13.69 6.16 -0.39
N ASN A 8 14.67 6.84 0.21
CA ASN A 8 14.63 7.20 1.63
C ASN A 8 14.18 8.65 1.79
N PRO A 9 12.99 8.92 2.35
CA PRO A 9 12.44 10.28 2.46
C PRO A 9 13.25 11.19 3.40
N ARG A 10 14.11 10.62 4.25
CA ARG A 10 15.04 11.40 5.07
C ARG A 10 16.23 11.94 4.27
N VAL A 11 16.48 11.36 3.09
CA VAL A 11 17.60 11.71 2.20
C VAL A 11 17.11 12.40 0.94
N ALA A 12 16.13 11.82 0.28
CA ALA A 12 15.56 12.35 -0.97
C ALA A 12 14.38 13.28 -0.67
N SER A 13 14.60 14.57 -0.71
CA SER A 13 13.57 15.59 -0.40
C SER A 13 12.38 15.58 -1.33
N SER A 14 12.56 15.14 -2.58
CA SER A 14 11.48 15.05 -3.58
C SER A 14 10.38 14.02 -3.23
N ILE A 15 10.70 13.05 -2.38
CA ILE A 15 9.75 12.03 -1.92
C ILE A 15 9.37 12.21 -0.45
N ASN A 16 9.87 13.27 0.18
CA ASN A 16 9.49 13.63 1.56
C ASN A 16 8.26 14.54 1.50
N PRO A 17 7.08 14.08 1.98
CA PRO A 17 5.85 14.87 1.88
C PRO A 17 5.85 16.13 2.76
N PHE A 18 6.77 16.23 3.72
CA PHE A 18 6.94 17.46 4.53
C PHE A 18 7.81 18.52 3.86
N VAL A 19 8.50 18.14 2.77
CA VAL A 19 9.32 19.05 1.94
C VAL A 19 8.67 19.27 0.57
N ALA A 20 8.25 18.20 -0.08
CA ALA A 20 7.57 18.26 -1.38
C ALA A 20 6.07 18.48 -1.18
N SER A 21 5.61 19.74 -1.27
CA SER A 21 4.22 20.11 -1.04
C SER A 21 3.23 19.45 -2.01
N SER A 22 3.67 19.10 -3.21
CA SER A 22 2.83 18.42 -4.21
C SER A 22 2.37 17.02 -3.82
N ILE A 23 3.02 16.41 -2.83
CA ILE A 23 2.66 15.08 -2.30
C ILE A 23 2.21 15.15 -0.83
N ASN A 24 2.04 16.35 -0.29
CA ASN A 24 1.51 16.55 1.05
C ASN A 24 -0.01 16.80 0.98
N PRO A 25 -0.86 15.90 1.50
CA PRO A 25 -2.31 16.06 1.41
C PRO A 25 -2.87 17.23 2.24
N ARG A 26 -2.06 17.78 3.15
CA ARG A 26 -2.43 18.98 3.91
C ARG A 26 -2.28 20.25 3.05
N VAL A 27 -1.55 20.16 1.95
CA VAL A 27 -1.31 21.28 1.00
C VAL A 27 -1.96 20.98 -0.35
N ALA A 28 -1.73 19.80 -0.92
CA ALA A 28 -2.32 19.34 -2.17
C ALA A 28 -3.74 18.81 -1.92
N SER A 29 -4.74 19.65 -2.03
CA SER A 29 -6.14 19.33 -1.71
C SER A 29 -6.72 18.20 -2.57
N SER A 30 -6.23 18.04 -3.81
CA SER A 30 -6.63 16.93 -4.70
C SER A 30 -6.24 15.54 -4.17
N LEU A 31 -5.30 15.47 -3.22
CA LEU A 31 -4.87 14.24 -2.56
C LEU A 31 -5.55 14.00 -1.21
N ASN A 32 -6.32 14.97 -0.73
CA ASN A 32 -6.99 14.89 0.56
C ASN A 32 -8.43 14.37 0.39
N PRO A 33 -8.74 13.15 0.88
CA PRO A 33 -10.09 12.57 0.71
C PRO A 33 -11.20 13.33 1.44
N ARG A 34 -10.86 14.17 2.41
CA ARG A 34 -11.83 15.06 3.06
C ARG A 34 -12.27 16.22 2.18
N ILE A 35 -11.49 16.57 1.16
CA ILE A 35 -11.75 17.66 0.21
C ILE A 35 -12.08 17.09 -1.17
N ALA A 36 -11.25 16.18 -1.68
CA ALA A 36 -11.46 15.52 -2.96
C ALA A 36 -12.41 14.32 -2.80
N SER A 37 -13.70 14.51 -3.07
CA SER A 37 -14.71 13.46 -2.91
C SER A 37 -14.46 12.22 -3.78
N SER A 38 -13.83 12.39 -4.93
CA SER A 38 -13.42 11.26 -5.80
C SER A 38 -12.32 10.35 -5.18
N LYS A 39 -11.68 10.79 -4.10
CA LYS A 39 -10.70 10.04 -3.33
C LYS A 39 -11.26 9.53 -2.00
N ASN A 40 -12.51 9.82 -1.70
CA ASN A 40 -13.15 9.41 -0.46
C ASN A 40 -14.03 8.18 -0.69
N PRO A 41 -13.66 6.99 -0.13
CA PRO A 41 -14.41 5.76 -0.36
C PRO A 41 -15.81 5.77 0.30
N PHE A 42 -16.08 6.70 1.21
CA PHE A 42 -17.40 6.87 1.83
C PHE A 42 -18.34 7.74 0.99
N ILE A 43 -17.82 8.40 -0.06
CA ILE A 43 -18.58 9.19 -1.04
C ILE A 43 -18.57 8.50 -2.40
N ALA A 44 -17.39 8.11 -2.89
CA ALA A 44 -17.23 7.35 -4.13
C ALA A 44 -17.46 5.86 -3.87
N SER A 45 -18.69 5.38 -4.05
CA SER A 45 -19.09 4.01 -3.71
C SER A 45 -18.33 2.92 -4.47
N SER A 46 -17.81 3.22 -5.66
CA SER A 46 -16.95 2.30 -6.43
C SER A 46 -15.61 2.01 -5.76
N LEU A 47 -15.20 2.84 -4.79
CA LEU A 47 -13.97 2.68 -4.02
C LEU A 47 -14.21 2.01 -2.67
N ASN A 48 -15.47 1.83 -2.28
CA ASN A 48 -15.83 1.27 -0.98
C ASN A 48 -16.08 -0.24 -1.10
N PRO A 49 -15.23 -1.09 -0.49
CA PRO A 49 -15.38 -2.54 -0.59
C PRO A 49 -16.63 -3.08 0.13
N ARG A 50 -17.26 -2.29 1.00
CA ARG A 50 -18.54 -2.65 1.63
C ARG A 50 -19.71 -2.49 0.66
N VAL A 51 -19.54 -1.76 -0.42
CA VAL A 51 -20.55 -1.48 -1.46
C VAL A 51 -20.18 -2.18 -2.77
N ALA A 52 -18.93 -2.03 -3.23
CA ALA A 52 -18.42 -2.64 -4.46
C ALA A 52 -17.83 -4.03 -4.15
N SER A 53 -18.62 -5.08 -4.35
CA SER A 53 -18.23 -6.47 -4.04
C SER A 53 -17.03 -6.96 -4.86
N SER A 54 -16.82 -6.42 -6.05
CA SER A 54 -15.69 -6.78 -6.93
C SER A 54 -14.30 -6.40 -6.37
N ILE A 55 -14.26 -5.55 -5.36
CA ILE A 55 -13.01 -5.14 -4.68
C ILE A 55 -12.97 -5.60 -3.20
N ASN A 56 -13.88 -6.46 -2.82
CA ASN A 56 -13.95 -7.02 -1.46
C ASN A 56 -13.45 -8.48 -1.46
N PRO A 57 -12.33 -8.78 -0.78
CA PRO A 57 -11.76 -10.14 -0.76
C PRO A 57 -12.65 -11.16 -0.03
N LYS A 58 -13.59 -10.73 0.78
CA LYS A 58 -14.57 -11.63 1.41
C LYS A 58 -15.63 -12.12 0.42
N VAL A 59 -15.82 -11.42 -0.69
CA VAL A 59 -16.83 -11.73 -1.73
C VAL A 59 -16.14 -12.21 -3.01
N ALA A 60 -15.12 -11.50 -3.48
CA ALA A 60 -14.34 -11.87 -4.66
C ALA A 60 -13.23 -12.84 -4.28
N SER A 61 -13.44 -14.14 -4.47
CA SER A 61 -12.51 -15.21 -4.05
C SER A 61 -11.13 -15.11 -4.69
N ASN A 62 -11.02 -14.56 -5.90
CA ASN A 62 -9.75 -14.33 -6.59
C ASN A 62 -8.89 -13.22 -5.93
N LEU A 63 -9.48 -12.42 -5.04
CA LEU A 63 -8.79 -11.40 -4.25
C LEU A 63 -8.48 -11.87 -2.81
N ASN A 64 -8.99 -13.02 -2.43
CA ASN A 64 -8.80 -13.58 -1.11
C ASN A 64 -7.57 -14.52 -1.11
N TYR A 65 -6.49 -14.10 -0.45
CA TYR A 65 -5.24 -14.87 -0.40
C TYR A 65 -5.41 -16.25 0.28
N ARG A 66 -6.43 -16.44 1.12
CA ARG A 66 -6.74 -17.73 1.76
C ARG A 66 -7.37 -18.73 0.79
N VAL A 67 -7.95 -18.26 -0.31
CA VAL A 67 -8.62 -19.05 -1.35
C VAL A 67 -7.77 -19.12 -2.61
N ALA A 68 -7.28 -17.98 -3.09
CA ALA A 68 -6.45 -17.88 -4.28
C ALA A 68 -4.98 -18.13 -3.92
N SER A 69 -4.51 -19.37 -4.10
CA SER A 69 -3.12 -19.76 -3.74
C SER A 69 -2.04 -18.98 -4.48
N GLY A 70 -2.33 -18.49 -5.67
CA GLY A 70 -1.39 -17.68 -6.48
C GLY A 70 -1.05 -16.32 -5.88
N ILE A 71 -1.82 -15.84 -4.91
CA ILE A 71 -1.56 -14.58 -4.19
C ILE A 71 -1.26 -14.80 -2.70
N ASN A 72 -1.07 -16.05 -2.29
CA ASN A 72 -0.75 -16.39 -0.91
C ASN A 72 0.75 -16.64 -0.75
N PRO A 73 1.48 -15.82 0.02
CA PRO A 73 2.93 -15.98 0.19
C PRO A 73 3.32 -17.24 0.95
N ALA A 74 2.40 -17.87 1.68
CA ALA A 74 2.64 -19.15 2.33
C ALA A 74 2.63 -20.34 1.35
N VAL A 75 2.01 -20.16 0.18
CA VAL A 75 1.88 -21.19 -0.87
C VAL A 75 2.77 -20.85 -2.06
N SER A 76 2.73 -19.60 -2.54
CA SER A 76 3.52 -19.12 -3.65
C SER A 76 4.87 -18.61 -3.15
N SER A 77 5.93 -19.42 -3.28
CA SER A 77 7.26 -19.11 -2.76
C SER A 77 7.91 -17.88 -3.39
N SER A 78 7.55 -17.56 -4.64
CA SER A 78 8.01 -16.35 -5.32
C SER A 78 7.49 -15.04 -4.69
N LEU A 79 6.42 -15.13 -3.90
CA LEU A 79 5.82 -14.01 -3.17
C LEU A 79 6.26 -13.94 -1.70
N ASN A 80 7.06 -14.91 -1.26
CA ASN A 80 7.54 -14.96 0.12
C ASN A 80 8.96 -14.37 0.21
N PRO A 81 9.14 -13.20 0.85
CA PRO A 81 10.45 -12.55 0.94
C PRO A 81 11.48 -13.33 1.78
N ARG A 82 11.04 -14.30 2.57
CA ARG A 82 11.95 -15.22 3.30
C ARG A 82 12.52 -16.30 2.39
N VAL A 83 11.91 -16.52 1.23
CA VAL A 83 12.34 -17.53 0.23
C VAL A 83 12.92 -16.84 -1.00
N ALA A 84 12.22 -15.87 -1.55
CA ALA A 84 12.64 -15.12 -2.73
C ALA A 84 13.51 -13.91 -2.31
N SER A 85 14.82 -14.04 -2.41
CA SER A 85 15.77 -13.01 -1.96
C SER A 85 15.65 -11.68 -2.72
N SER A 86 15.22 -11.71 -3.98
CA SER A 86 15.05 -10.51 -4.82
C SER A 86 13.98 -9.54 -4.32
N ILE A 87 13.03 -10.02 -3.52
CA ILE A 87 11.96 -9.20 -2.93
C ILE A 87 12.18 -8.95 -1.43
N ASN A 88 13.30 -9.40 -0.87
CA ASN A 88 13.63 -9.23 0.54
C ASN A 88 14.57 -8.03 0.72
N PRO A 89 14.12 -6.93 1.35
CA PRO A 89 14.94 -5.73 1.52
C PRO A 89 16.08 -5.89 2.56
N ASN A 90 16.14 -7.00 3.26
CA ASN A 90 17.27 -7.33 4.15
C ASN A 90 18.41 -8.04 3.41
N ILE A 91 18.16 -8.49 2.19
CA ILE A 91 19.12 -9.21 1.34
C ILE A 91 19.41 -8.42 0.06
N SER A 92 18.34 -7.94 -0.61
CA SER A 92 18.45 -7.17 -1.85
C SER A 92 18.56 -5.68 -1.56
N SER A 93 19.51 -5.02 -2.21
CA SER A 93 19.67 -3.55 -2.14
C SER A 93 18.57 -2.79 -2.93
N ASN A 94 17.85 -3.48 -3.80
CA ASN A 94 16.77 -2.89 -4.58
C ASN A 94 15.67 -3.91 -4.80
N ILE A 95 14.52 -3.69 -4.15
CA ILE A 95 13.33 -4.52 -4.34
C ILE A 95 12.40 -3.88 -5.37
N PRO A 96 11.63 -4.67 -6.14
CA PRO A 96 10.66 -4.13 -7.10
C PRO A 96 9.43 -3.50 -6.43
N GLY A 97 9.15 -3.85 -5.18
CA GLY A 97 8.03 -3.31 -4.40
C GLY A 97 8.28 -1.91 -3.85
N LEU A 98 7.31 -1.41 -3.10
CA LEU A 98 7.36 -0.10 -2.44
C LEU A 98 7.79 -0.24 -0.98
N PHE A 99 8.56 0.70 -0.48
CA PHE A 99 8.77 0.86 0.96
C PHE A 99 7.64 1.68 1.56
N THR A 100 7.20 1.32 2.77
CA THR A 100 6.17 2.05 3.50
C THR A 100 6.77 2.78 4.69
N PHE A 101 6.26 3.99 4.94
CA PHE A 101 6.73 4.88 6.01
C PHE A 101 5.56 5.41 6.83
N ASN A 102 5.80 5.65 8.11
CA ASN A 102 4.90 6.45 8.94
C ASN A 102 5.16 7.96 8.73
N LEU A 103 4.42 8.82 9.44
CA LEU A 103 4.59 10.28 9.32
C LEU A 103 5.87 10.80 9.99
N ASP A 104 6.55 10.00 10.79
CA ASP A 104 7.87 10.30 11.36
C ASP A 104 9.02 9.90 10.43
N LEU A 105 8.69 9.46 9.22
CA LEU A 105 9.62 8.98 8.18
C LEU A 105 10.35 7.68 8.57
N ASP A 106 9.80 6.94 9.52
CA ASP A 106 10.32 5.62 9.88
C ASP A 106 9.77 4.56 8.92
N PRO A 107 10.60 3.63 8.44
CA PRO A 107 10.15 2.53 7.61
C PRO A 107 9.25 1.57 8.41
N THR A 108 8.06 1.31 7.91
CA THR A 108 7.08 0.41 8.55
C THR A 108 6.94 -0.93 7.85
N GLY A 109 7.44 -1.04 6.63
CA GLY A 109 7.37 -2.27 5.86
C GLY A 109 7.66 -2.07 4.38
N PHE A 110 7.19 -3.02 3.59
CA PHE A 110 7.31 -2.99 2.15
C PHE A 110 6.20 -3.80 1.48
N THR A 111 6.06 -3.64 0.17
CA THR A 111 5.06 -4.36 -0.63
C THR A 111 5.72 -5.37 -1.56
N VAL A 112 4.97 -6.43 -1.87
CA VAL A 112 5.30 -7.39 -2.93
C VAL A 112 4.11 -7.46 -3.87
N GLN A 113 4.32 -7.17 -5.16
CA GLN A 113 3.29 -7.28 -6.18
C GLN A 113 2.97 -8.76 -6.43
N ALA A 114 1.73 -9.17 -6.18
CA ALA A 114 1.29 -10.54 -6.43
C ALA A 114 0.69 -10.71 -7.83
N ASN A 115 -0.12 -9.75 -8.28
CA ASN A 115 -0.67 -9.65 -9.63
C ASN A 115 -1.10 -8.20 -9.90
N ASP A 116 -1.76 -7.95 -11.02
CA ASP A 116 -2.17 -6.60 -11.44
C ASP A 116 -3.10 -5.89 -10.44
N ARG A 117 -3.80 -6.64 -9.61
CA ARG A 117 -4.80 -6.10 -8.68
C ARG A 117 -4.41 -6.22 -7.21
N VAL A 118 -3.49 -7.11 -6.88
CA VAL A 118 -3.16 -7.46 -5.49
C VAL A 118 -1.69 -7.23 -5.22
N SER A 119 -1.41 -6.48 -4.16
CA SER A 119 -0.09 -6.37 -3.54
C SER A 119 -0.15 -6.87 -2.11
N LEU A 120 0.91 -7.52 -1.66
CA LEU A 120 1.03 -8.05 -0.31
C LEU A 120 1.85 -7.07 0.54
N LEU A 121 1.49 -6.95 1.81
CA LEU A 121 2.17 -6.10 2.79
C LEU A 121 2.98 -6.95 3.76
N PHE A 122 4.22 -6.51 3.99
CA PHE A 122 5.14 -7.16 4.92
C PHE A 122 5.74 -6.14 5.89
N THR A 123 6.02 -6.59 7.11
CA THR A 123 6.87 -5.83 8.05
C THR A 123 8.32 -5.77 7.55
N PRO A 124 9.17 -4.90 8.12
CA PRO A 124 10.62 -4.93 7.83
C PRO A 124 11.27 -6.28 8.12
N GLY A 125 10.69 -7.07 9.03
CA GLY A 125 11.12 -8.44 9.37
C GLY A 125 10.58 -9.53 8.44
N CYS A 126 9.92 -9.15 7.35
CA CYS A 126 9.30 -10.08 6.38
C CYS A 126 8.13 -10.89 6.92
N ASP A 127 7.40 -10.36 7.90
CA ASP A 127 6.13 -10.93 8.32
C ASP A 127 4.99 -10.40 7.44
N PHE A 128 4.18 -11.31 6.91
CA PHE A 128 3.00 -10.97 6.11
C PHE A 128 1.92 -10.35 7.01
N THR A 129 1.44 -9.16 6.68
CA THR A 129 0.53 -8.39 7.55
C THR A 129 -0.79 -8.03 6.89
N GLY A 130 -0.89 -8.04 5.59
CA GLY A 130 -2.12 -7.65 4.92
C GLY A 130 -2.00 -7.58 3.41
N VAL A 131 -3.06 -7.10 2.79
CA VAL A 131 -3.23 -7.09 1.34
C VAL A 131 -3.73 -5.73 0.88
N LEU A 132 -3.19 -5.25 -0.24
CA LEU A 132 -3.71 -4.10 -0.97
C LEU A 132 -4.44 -4.59 -2.20
N ILE A 133 -5.66 -4.11 -2.40
CA ILE A 133 -6.48 -4.41 -3.57
C ILE A 133 -6.74 -3.13 -4.36
N THR A 134 -6.37 -3.14 -5.64
CA THR A 134 -6.59 -2.02 -6.53
C THR A 134 -8.08 -1.90 -6.87
N ALA A 135 -8.67 -0.77 -6.47
CA ALA A 135 -10.05 -0.41 -6.82
C ALA A 135 -10.08 0.41 -8.13
N ARG A 136 -9.06 1.25 -8.31
CA ARG A 136 -8.86 2.13 -9.47
C ARG A 136 -7.36 2.41 -9.59
N ASN A 137 -6.89 2.88 -10.73
CA ASN A 137 -5.45 3.14 -10.99
C ASN A 137 -4.79 4.07 -9.96
N ASP A 138 -5.55 4.93 -9.32
CA ASP A 138 -5.09 5.90 -8.34
C ASP A 138 -5.58 5.61 -6.92
N PHE A 139 -6.17 4.41 -6.68
CA PHE A 139 -6.78 4.07 -5.40
C PHE A 139 -6.65 2.57 -5.08
N ARG A 140 -6.17 2.27 -3.88
CA ARG A 140 -6.06 0.90 -3.34
C ARG A 140 -6.69 0.82 -1.98
N ASN A 141 -7.41 -0.27 -1.70
CA ASN A 141 -7.91 -0.58 -0.37
C ASN A 141 -6.95 -1.50 0.37
N GLU A 142 -6.79 -1.28 1.67
CA GLU A 142 -5.95 -2.08 2.55
C GLU A 142 -6.80 -2.96 3.44
N PHE A 143 -6.43 -4.26 3.48
CA PHE A 143 -7.10 -5.27 4.29
C PHE A 143 -6.08 -5.96 5.19
N ASP A 144 -6.50 -6.30 6.40
CA ASP A 144 -5.70 -7.12 7.31
C ASP A 144 -5.76 -8.62 6.93
N LEU A 145 -5.10 -9.47 7.72
CA LEU A 145 -5.07 -10.91 7.48
C LEU A 145 -6.42 -11.61 7.68
N SER A 146 -7.39 -10.95 8.28
CA SER A 146 -8.78 -11.40 8.40
C SER A 146 -9.66 -10.93 7.23
N ASN A 147 -9.06 -10.26 6.22
CA ASN A 147 -9.75 -9.60 5.12
C ASN A 147 -10.74 -8.52 5.59
N GLU A 148 -10.47 -7.92 6.76
CA GLU A 148 -11.17 -6.72 7.20
C GLU A 148 -10.55 -5.49 6.54
N TRP A 149 -11.41 -4.60 6.04
CA TRP A 149 -10.98 -3.33 5.46
C TRP A 149 -10.49 -2.40 6.57
N ILE A 150 -9.22 -1.98 6.53
CA ILE A 150 -8.58 -1.19 7.58
C ILE A 150 -8.12 0.18 7.12
N GLY A 151 -8.09 0.45 5.84
CA GLY A 151 -7.64 1.72 5.31
C GLY A 151 -7.60 1.72 3.78
N TYR A 152 -7.01 2.76 3.22
CA TYR A 152 -6.88 2.89 1.77
C TYR A 152 -5.69 3.77 1.41
N TRP A 153 -5.27 3.68 0.16
CA TRP A 153 -4.13 4.39 -0.38
C TRP A 153 -4.53 5.21 -1.59
N VAL A 154 -4.10 6.47 -1.63
CA VAL A 154 -4.33 7.41 -2.73
C VAL A 154 -3.00 7.66 -3.43
N HIS A 155 -2.97 7.48 -4.76
CA HIS A 155 -1.78 7.74 -5.56
C HIS A 155 -1.50 9.24 -5.64
N ALA A 156 -0.28 9.64 -5.32
CA ALA A 156 0.16 11.02 -5.43
C ALA A 156 0.93 11.25 -6.74
N ARG A 157 1.99 10.51 -6.96
CA ARG A 157 2.79 10.46 -8.21
C ARG A 157 3.81 9.33 -8.13
N ASP A 158 4.30 8.85 -9.25
CA ASP A 158 5.33 7.81 -9.35
C ASP A 158 5.05 6.64 -8.40
N ASP A 159 6.00 6.30 -7.53
CA ASP A 159 5.85 5.26 -6.51
C ASP A 159 5.30 5.78 -5.18
N ILE A 160 4.85 7.04 -5.13
CA ILE A 160 4.35 7.67 -3.92
C ILE A 160 2.85 7.51 -3.82
N TRP A 161 2.44 6.80 -2.79
CA TRP A 161 1.06 6.62 -2.36
C TRP A 161 0.89 7.16 -0.96
N LEU A 162 -0.21 7.81 -0.69
CA LEU A 162 -0.58 8.31 0.63
C LEU A 162 -1.52 7.31 1.29
N ARG A 163 -1.22 6.91 2.51
CA ARG A 163 -1.99 5.94 3.28
C ARG A 163 -2.93 6.65 4.24
N TYR A 164 -4.20 6.25 4.22
CA TYR A 164 -5.26 6.78 5.09
C TYR A 164 -5.91 5.66 5.89
N ASP A 165 -6.33 5.98 7.10
CA ASP A 165 -7.23 5.11 7.87
C ASP A 165 -8.70 5.31 7.46
N LEU A 166 -9.60 4.56 8.06
CA LEU A 166 -11.04 4.64 7.76
C LEU A 166 -11.72 5.91 8.32
N SER A 167 -11.00 6.72 9.10
CA SER A 167 -11.42 8.05 9.53
C SER A 167 -10.97 9.16 8.57
N ASN A 168 -10.39 8.78 7.42
CA ASN A 168 -9.78 9.70 6.45
C ASN A 168 -8.60 10.50 7.03
N GLU A 169 -7.93 9.96 8.04
CA GLU A 169 -6.68 10.52 8.57
C GLU A 169 -5.49 9.99 7.76
N TRP A 170 -4.62 10.89 7.38
CA TRP A 170 -3.36 10.53 6.74
C TRP A 170 -2.41 9.92 7.77
N VAL A 171 -1.97 8.68 7.56
CA VAL A 171 -1.18 7.90 8.53
C VAL A 171 0.17 7.44 8.02
N GLY A 172 0.46 7.60 6.73
CA GLY A 172 1.73 7.18 6.18
C GLY A 172 1.80 7.37 4.67
N PHE A 173 2.88 6.90 4.07
CA PHE A 173 3.11 7.00 2.63
C PHE A 173 4.11 5.94 2.15
N THR A 174 4.35 5.91 0.84
CA THR A 174 5.32 4.99 0.19
C THR A 174 6.40 5.74 -0.57
N SER A 175 7.42 5.00 -0.92
CA SER A 175 8.42 5.40 -1.90
C SER A 175 8.96 4.20 -2.68
#